data_18c15e51dfe80714be3afc0913e61ee8
#
_entry.id   18c15e51dfe80714be3afc0913e61ee8
#
_cell.length_a   1.000
_cell.length_b   1.000
_cell.length_c   1.000
_cell.angle_alpha   90.00
_cell.angle_beta   90.00
_cell.angle_gamma   90.00
#
_symmetry.space_group_name_H-M   'P 1'
#
loop_
_entity.id
_entity.type
_entity.pdbx_description
1 polymer ?
#
loop_
_entity_poly.entity_id
_entity_poly.type
_entity_poly.pdbx_seq_one_letter_code
_entity_poly.pdbx_strand_id
1 'polypeptide(L)'
;WHPDEFHFVYWPLLFYSGDLNPHFFSYPSLYFYLLAVVYGCHFLWQWLLGTGWTLAEWASFYFFWNPDYLLGTARLVSITFAVGTAGWVGLLAARVYTQRAGPIAALLLGVCTLHVRQSGLAAVDVPMTFWFVGCIWAAVRLLNHDSVANYVLAGVLVGLTASTKYPSALAGMAITAAHLLAG
;
A
#
# COMPACT_ATOMS: atom_id res chain seq x y z
N TRP A 1 -2.56 19.77 4.99
CA TRP A 1 -1.70 18.77 5.63
C TRP A 1 -2.46 18.06 6.74
N HIS A 2 -2.49 16.73 6.69
CA HIS A 2 -2.91 15.93 7.84
C HIS A 2 -1.69 15.72 8.75
N PRO A 3 -1.80 15.75 10.09
CA PRO A 3 -0.66 15.62 10.99
C PRO A 3 0.21 14.38 10.74
N ASP A 4 -0.41 13.26 10.37
CA ASP A 4 0.31 12.02 10.11
C ASP A 4 1.12 12.03 8.80
N GLU A 5 0.78 12.89 7.84
CA GLU A 5 1.43 12.92 6.52
C GLU A 5 2.91 13.33 6.60
N PHE A 6 3.29 14.10 7.64
CA PHE A 6 4.68 14.45 7.89
C PHE A 6 5.57 13.20 8.00
N HIS A 7 5.09 12.16 8.65
CA HIS A 7 5.84 10.92 8.83
C HIS A 7 6.17 10.22 7.51
N PHE A 8 5.31 10.36 6.49
CA PHE A 8 5.49 9.72 5.18
C PHE A 8 6.40 10.52 4.23
N VAL A 9 6.80 11.73 4.62
CA VAL A 9 7.89 12.47 3.96
C VAL A 9 9.20 12.26 4.72
N TYR A 10 9.17 12.46 6.03
CA TYR A 10 10.36 12.50 6.88
C TYR A 10 11.09 11.15 6.98
N TRP A 11 10.39 10.10 7.42
CA TRP A 11 11.04 8.81 7.67
C TRP A 11 11.62 8.15 6.41
N PRO A 12 10.95 8.16 5.24
CA PRO A 12 11.53 7.62 4.01
C PRO A 12 12.82 8.35 3.59
N LEU A 13 12.93 9.66 3.83
CA LEU A 13 14.13 10.43 3.50
C LEU A 13 15.31 10.08 4.43
N LEU A 14 15.05 9.78 5.69
CA LEU A 14 16.11 9.40 6.64
C LEU A 14 16.84 8.11 6.23
N PHE A 15 16.20 7.18 5.53
CA PHE A 15 16.87 5.97 5.05
C PHE A 15 18.05 6.27 4.13
N TYR A 16 18.10 7.42 3.49
CA TYR A 16 19.24 7.84 2.66
C TYR A 16 20.46 8.30 3.45
N SER A 17 20.37 8.41 4.78
CA SER A 17 21.53 8.58 5.65
C SER A 17 22.33 7.28 5.86
N GLY A 18 21.82 6.14 5.39
CA GLY A 18 22.40 4.81 5.57
C GLY A 18 21.83 4.02 6.73
N ASP A 19 21.00 4.63 7.57
CA ASP A 19 20.25 3.93 8.61
C ASP A 19 18.86 3.55 8.10
N LEU A 20 18.65 2.25 7.84
CA LEU A 20 17.38 1.70 7.35
C LEU A 20 16.36 1.47 8.48
N ASN A 21 16.72 1.72 9.74
CA ASN A 21 15.78 1.66 10.85
C ASN A 21 14.99 2.97 10.93
N PRO A 22 13.65 2.97 10.79
CA PRO A 22 12.86 4.20 10.87
C PRO A 22 12.82 4.81 12.27
N HIS A 23 13.22 4.08 13.34
CA HIS A 23 13.09 4.51 14.74
C HIS A 23 11.69 4.99 15.13
N PHE A 24 10.69 4.62 14.35
CA PHE A 24 9.28 4.96 14.51
C PHE A 24 8.41 3.73 14.28
N PHE A 25 7.81 3.22 15.36
CA PHE A 25 7.10 1.94 15.36
C PHE A 25 5.61 2.07 15.64
N SER A 26 5.06 3.28 15.56
CA SER A 26 3.59 3.48 15.62
C SER A 26 2.88 2.82 14.43
N TYR A 27 3.58 2.75 13.28
CA TYR A 27 3.19 1.97 12.12
C TYR A 27 4.30 1.00 11.73
N PRO A 28 3.97 -0.18 11.15
CA PRO A 28 4.97 -1.03 10.50
C PRO A 28 5.65 -0.33 9.34
N SER A 29 6.88 -0.73 9.01
CA SER A 29 7.78 0.05 8.15
C SER A 29 7.58 -0.15 6.65
N LEU A 30 6.73 -1.09 6.20
CA LEU A 30 6.60 -1.42 4.77
C LEU A 30 6.29 -0.21 3.90
N TYR A 31 5.36 0.64 4.34
CA TYR A 31 4.97 1.81 3.55
C TYR A 31 6.07 2.87 3.49
N PHE A 32 6.88 3.02 4.54
CA PHE A 32 8.06 3.90 4.52
C PHE A 32 9.10 3.41 3.52
N TYR A 33 9.41 2.11 3.49
CA TYR A 33 10.34 1.55 2.51
C TYR A 33 9.84 1.71 1.07
N LEU A 34 8.53 1.50 0.85
CA LEU A 34 7.93 1.70 -0.45
C LEU A 34 8.06 3.15 -0.92
N LEU A 35 7.77 4.13 -0.05
CA LEU A 35 7.94 5.54 -0.36
C LEU A 35 9.41 5.91 -0.58
N ALA A 36 10.33 5.35 0.22
CA ALA A 36 11.76 5.54 -0.01
C ALA A 36 12.17 5.06 -1.41
N VAL A 37 11.70 3.89 -1.86
CA VAL A 37 11.98 3.44 -3.23
C VAL A 37 11.43 4.42 -4.26
N VAL A 38 10.20 4.91 -4.09
CA VAL A 38 9.58 5.87 -5.03
C VAL A 38 10.36 7.19 -5.05
N TYR A 39 10.77 7.69 -3.89
CA TYR A 39 11.58 8.91 -3.78
C TYR A 39 12.97 8.71 -4.39
N GLY A 40 13.59 7.54 -4.19
CA GLY A 40 14.85 7.19 -4.82
C GLY A 40 14.76 7.12 -6.35
N CYS A 41 13.66 6.59 -6.89
CA CYS A 41 13.39 6.61 -8.32
C CYS A 41 13.29 8.06 -8.85
N HIS A 42 12.65 8.96 -8.09
CA HIS A 42 12.59 10.38 -8.45
C HIS A 42 13.98 11.04 -8.41
N PHE A 43 14.79 10.75 -7.37
CA PHE A 43 16.18 11.21 -7.31
C PHE A 43 16.97 10.73 -8.53
N LEU A 44 16.91 9.43 -8.86
CA LEU A 44 17.63 8.86 -10.01
C LEU A 44 17.18 9.48 -11.33
N TRP A 45 15.89 9.75 -11.48
CA TRP A 45 15.37 10.44 -12.66
C TRP A 45 15.98 11.84 -12.83
N GLN A 46 16.03 12.63 -11.76
CA GLN A 46 16.64 13.95 -11.80
C GLN A 46 18.14 13.89 -12.04
N TRP A 47 18.82 12.95 -11.42
CA TRP A 47 20.25 12.72 -11.63
C TRP A 47 20.57 12.40 -13.10
N LEU A 48 19.75 11.56 -13.74
CA LEU A 48 19.87 11.24 -15.18
C LEU A 48 19.61 12.45 -16.08
N LEU A 49 18.78 13.39 -15.65
CA LEU A 49 18.54 14.65 -16.34
C LEU A 49 19.70 15.67 -16.17
N GLY A 50 20.75 15.33 -15.46
CA GLY A 50 21.95 16.15 -15.32
C GLY A 50 21.84 17.26 -14.28
N THR A 51 20.99 17.13 -13.26
CA THR A 51 20.88 18.15 -12.19
C THR A 51 22.16 18.30 -11.37
N GLY A 52 23.03 17.28 -11.36
CA GLY A 52 24.31 17.29 -10.63
C GLY A 52 24.17 17.20 -9.11
N TRP A 53 22.96 17.04 -8.57
CA TRP A 53 22.74 16.99 -7.14
C TRP A 53 23.27 15.69 -6.53
N THR A 54 23.90 15.81 -5.38
CA THR A 54 24.13 14.67 -4.49
C THR A 54 22.82 14.24 -3.84
N LEU A 55 22.76 13.00 -3.38
CA LEU A 55 21.57 12.47 -2.69
C LEU A 55 21.22 13.31 -1.45
N ALA A 56 22.23 13.78 -0.69
CA ALA A 56 22.04 14.60 0.49
C ALA A 56 21.47 16.01 0.17
N GLU A 57 21.97 16.65 -0.89
CA GLU A 57 21.46 17.95 -1.36
C GLU A 57 20.01 17.81 -1.83
N TRP A 58 19.72 16.78 -2.62
CA TRP A 58 18.37 16.48 -3.09
C TRP A 58 17.40 16.25 -1.93
N ALA A 59 17.75 15.37 -0.96
CA ALA A 59 16.91 15.08 0.18
C ALA A 59 16.67 16.33 1.04
N SER A 60 17.72 17.11 1.30
CA SER A 60 17.62 18.37 2.06
C SER A 60 16.75 19.40 1.35
N PHE A 61 16.90 19.55 0.02
CA PHE A 61 16.07 20.48 -0.74
C PHE A 61 14.59 20.10 -0.64
N TYR A 62 14.23 18.86 -0.90
CA TYR A 62 12.84 18.43 -0.87
C TYR A 62 12.26 18.41 0.54
N PHE A 63 13.07 18.18 1.56
CA PHE A 63 12.59 18.24 2.94
C PHE A 63 12.32 19.67 3.42
N PHE A 64 13.25 20.61 3.18
CA PHE A 64 13.16 21.96 3.75
C PHE A 64 12.47 22.97 2.85
N TRP A 65 12.63 22.85 1.53
CA TRP A 65 12.19 23.87 0.59
C TRP A 65 11.00 23.46 -0.27
N ASN A 66 10.82 22.16 -0.52
CA ASN A 66 9.72 21.68 -1.36
C ASN A 66 9.09 20.35 -0.83
N PRO A 67 8.67 20.30 0.46
CA PRO A 67 8.09 19.08 1.03
C PRO A 67 6.76 18.70 0.35
N ASP A 68 6.02 19.68 -0.19
CA ASP A 68 4.74 19.45 -0.85
C ASP A 68 4.87 18.56 -2.08
N TYR A 69 6.02 18.57 -2.76
CA TYR A 69 6.27 17.70 -3.90
C TYR A 69 6.34 16.22 -3.47
N LEU A 70 7.10 15.91 -2.42
CA LEU A 70 7.19 14.55 -1.89
C LEU A 70 5.86 14.10 -1.28
N LEU A 71 5.17 14.99 -0.61
CA LEU A 71 3.82 14.71 -0.10
C LEU A 71 2.85 14.40 -1.24
N GLY A 72 2.86 15.19 -2.32
CA GLY A 72 2.07 14.93 -3.52
C GLY A 72 2.40 13.56 -4.12
N THR A 73 3.68 13.20 -4.17
CA THR A 73 4.13 11.89 -4.63
C THR A 73 3.60 10.76 -3.74
N ALA A 74 3.67 10.90 -2.40
CA ALA A 74 3.12 9.92 -1.46
C ALA A 74 1.61 9.75 -1.61
N ARG A 75 0.87 10.86 -1.84
CA ARG A 75 -0.57 10.83 -2.13
C ARG A 75 -0.87 10.10 -3.45
N LEU A 76 -0.07 10.31 -4.49
CA LEU A 76 -0.21 9.55 -5.75
C LEU A 76 -0.01 8.05 -5.54
N VAL A 77 0.93 7.64 -4.68
CA VAL A 77 1.08 6.23 -4.29
C VAL A 77 -0.18 5.73 -3.60
N SER A 78 -0.75 6.48 -2.66
CA SER A 78 -2.02 6.12 -2.00
C SER A 78 -3.16 5.99 -3.02
N ILE A 79 -3.30 6.92 -3.97
CA ILE A 79 -4.29 6.86 -5.04
C ILE A 79 -4.10 5.59 -5.91
N THR A 80 -2.85 5.23 -6.22
CA THR A 80 -2.56 4.00 -6.98
C THR A 80 -3.05 2.76 -6.24
N PHE A 81 -2.82 2.67 -4.93
CA PHE A 81 -3.37 1.61 -4.09
C PHE A 81 -4.90 1.64 -4.02
N ALA A 82 -5.52 2.82 -3.99
CA ALA A 82 -6.97 2.96 -3.99
C ALA A 82 -7.61 2.41 -5.27
N VAL A 83 -7.04 2.75 -6.43
CA VAL A 83 -7.47 2.20 -7.72
C VAL A 83 -7.28 0.68 -7.77
N GLY A 84 -6.14 0.20 -7.27
CA GLY A 84 -5.88 -1.23 -7.14
C GLY A 84 -6.89 -1.93 -6.22
N THR A 85 -7.30 -1.27 -5.12
CA THR A 85 -8.34 -1.79 -4.20
C THR A 85 -9.68 -1.95 -4.91
N ALA A 86 -10.09 -0.96 -5.72
CA ALA A 86 -11.30 -1.06 -6.53
C ALA A 86 -11.20 -2.24 -7.53
N GLY A 87 -10.03 -2.46 -8.12
CA GLY A 87 -9.75 -3.64 -8.94
C GLY A 87 -9.91 -4.96 -8.18
N TRP A 88 -9.32 -5.09 -6.99
CA TRP A 88 -9.48 -6.28 -6.14
C TRP A 88 -10.94 -6.54 -5.75
N VAL A 89 -11.68 -5.49 -5.34
CA VAL A 89 -13.10 -5.59 -5.01
C VAL A 89 -13.92 -6.04 -6.20
N GLY A 90 -13.61 -5.51 -7.39
CA GLY A 90 -14.24 -5.92 -8.64
C GLY A 90 -13.99 -7.40 -8.96
N LEU A 91 -12.73 -7.85 -8.87
CA LEU A 91 -12.36 -9.25 -9.08
C LEU A 91 -13.03 -10.19 -8.09
N LEU A 92 -13.08 -9.79 -6.82
CA LEU A 92 -13.74 -10.54 -5.76
C LEU A 92 -15.23 -10.68 -6.01
N ALA A 93 -15.91 -9.58 -6.32
CA ALA A 93 -17.35 -9.57 -6.61
C ALA A 93 -17.71 -10.40 -7.87
N ALA A 94 -16.89 -10.30 -8.92
CA ALA A 94 -17.06 -11.10 -10.12
C ALA A 94 -16.92 -12.61 -9.84
N ARG A 95 -16.06 -12.98 -8.89
CA ARG A 95 -15.83 -14.37 -8.52
C ARG A 95 -16.90 -14.95 -7.60
N VAL A 96 -17.36 -14.15 -6.63
CA VAL A 96 -18.31 -14.59 -5.59
C VAL A 96 -19.74 -14.57 -6.10
N TYR A 97 -20.08 -13.61 -6.96
CA TYR A 97 -21.45 -13.44 -7.47
C TYR A 97 -21.52 -13.75 -8.99
N THR A 98 -21.35 -12.71 -9.80
CA THR A 98 -21.42 -12.80 -11.27
C THR A 98 -20.38 -11.89 -11.91
N GLN A 99 -19.98 -12.17 -13.16
CA GLN A 99 -19.05 -11.32 -13.90
C GLN A 99 -19.52 -9.86 -14.00
N ARG A 100 -20.84 -9.63 -14.04
CA ARG A 100 -21.45 -8.28 -14.09
C ARG A 100 -21.38 -7.55 -12.76
N ALA A 101 -21.28 -8.25 -11.63
CA ALA A 101 -21.15 -7.65 -10.31
C ALA A 101 -19.78 -6.96 -10.12
N GLY A 102 -18.76 -7.43 -10.81
CA GLY A 102 -17.39 -6.89 -10.69
C GLY A 102 -17.28 -5.41 -10.98
N PRO A 103 -17.61 -4.94 -12.20
CA PRO A 103 -17.56 -3.51 -12.52
C PRO A 103 -18.45 -2.65 -11.63
N ILE A 104 -19.62 -3.16 -11.22
CA ILE A 104 -20.54 -2.46 -10.34
C ILE A 104 -19.90 -2.26 -8.95
N ALA A 105 -19.32 -3.30 -8.38
CA ALA A 105 -18.67 -3.23 -7.07
C ALA A 105 -17.44 -2.29 -7.08
N ALA A 106 -16.62 -2.36 -8.13
CA ALA A 106 -15.49 -1.45 -8.32
C ALA A 106 -15.94 0.01 -8.43
N LEU A 107 -17.01 0.28 -9.20
CA LEU A 107 -17.58 1.62 -9.34
C LEU A 107 -18.15 2.14 -8.01
N LEU A 108 -18.90 1.30 -7.28
CA LEU A 108 -19.47 1.68 -5.97
C LEU A 108 -18.37 2.05 -4.97
N LEU A 109 -17.26 1.30 -4.94
CA LEU A 109 -16.11 1.66 -4.11
C LEU A 109 -15.45 2.96 -4.60
N GLY A 110 -15.32 3.14 -5.92
CA GLY A 110 -14.72 4.34 -6.52
C GLY A 110 -15.49 5.62 -6.26
N VAL A 111 -16.80 5.55 -5.97
CA VAL A 111 -17.63 6.71 -5.56
C VAL A 111 -17.88 6.75 -4.05
N CYS A 112 -17.38 5.79 -3.28
CA CYS A 112 -17.51 5.79 -1.83
C CYS A 112 -16.74 6.96 -1.22
N THR A 113 -17.44 7.90 -0.60
CA THR A 113 -16.87 9.13 -0.06
C THR A 113 -15.70 8.89 0.88
N LEU A 114 -15.79 7.89 1.75
CA LEU A 114 -14.71 7.55 2.68
C LEU A 114 -13.48 7.07 1.92
N HIS A 115 -13.64 6.18 0.94
CA HIS A 115 -12.54 5.65 0.14
C HIS A 115 -11.85 6.75 -0.66
N VAL A 116 -12.63 7.60 -1.33
CA VAL A 116 -12.11 8.74 -2.10
C VAL A 116 -11.38 9.73 -1.21
N ARG A 117 -11.95 10.07 -0.04
CA ARG A 117 -11.31 10.99 0.91
C ARG A 117 -9.98 10.45 1.42
N GLN A 118 -9.94 9.19 1.82
CA GLN A 118 -8.72 8.57 2.35
C GLN A 118 -7.65 8.37 1.27
N SER A 119 -8.03 8.12 0.02
CA SER A 119 -7.07 7.97 -1.08
C SER A 119 -6.28 9.24 -1.37
N GLY A 120 -6.82 10.42 -1.04
CA GLY A 120 -6.14 11.71 -1.19
C GLY A 120 -5.13 12.02 -0.07
N LEU A 121 -4.96 11.15 0.92
CA LEU A 121 -4.02 11.31 2.01
C LEU A 121 -2.83 10.37 1.86
N ALA A 122 -1.64 10.85 2.21
CA ALA A 122 -0.46 10.00 2.39
C ALA A 122 -0.57 9.30 3.75
N ALA A 123 -1.21 8.12 3.78
CA ALA A 123 -1.47 7.36 4.99
C ALA A 123 -1.46 5.85 4.70
N VAL A 124 -1.21 5.06 5.74
CA VAL A 124 -1.12 3.57 5.64
C VAL A 124 -2.48 2.89 5.40
N ASP A 125 -3.60 3.59 5.62
CA ASP A 125 -4.94 3.00 5.60
C ASP A 125 -5.32 2.45 4.23
N VAL A 126 -5.05 3.19 3.17
CA VAL A 126 -5.37 2.76 1.80
C VAL A 126 -4.45 1.63 1.31
N PRO A 127 -3.11 1.72 1.44
CA PRO A 127 -2.23 0.59 1.14
C PRO A 127 -2.59 -0.67 1.95
N MET A 128 -2.91 -0.53 3.24
CA MET A 128 -3.36 -1.64 4.08
C MET A 128 -4.65 -2.26 3.52
N THR A 129 -5.63 -1.44 3.16
CA THR A 129 -6.91 -1.92 2.60
C THR A 129 -6.70 -2.68 1.29
N PHE A 130 -5.78 -2.24 0.45
CA PHE A 130 -5.42 -2.94 -0.79
C PHE A 130 -4.95 -4.38 -0.50
N TRP A 131 -3.98 -4.55 0.39
CA TRP A 131 -3.47 -5.87 0.75
C TRP A 131 -4.53 -6.70 1.48
N PHE A 132 -5.32 -6.08 2.34
CA PHE A 132 -6.41 -6.75 3.08
C PHE A 132 -7.45 -7.34 2.15
N VAL A 133 -7.93 -6.59 1.16
CA VAL A 133 -8.87 -7.11 0.15
C VAL A 133 -8.22 -8.21 -0.68
N GLY A 134 -6.92 -8.09 -0.99
CA GLY A 134 -6.13 -9.15 -1.59
C GLY A 134 -6.12 -10.43 -0.76
N CYS A 135 -6.02 -10.34 0.58
CA CYS A 135 -6.13 -11.49 1.48
C CYS A 135 -7.50 -12.17 1.37
N ILE A 136 -8.59 -11.39 1.35
CA ILE A 136 -9.95 -11.94 1.20
C ILE A 136 -10.08 -12.65 -0.16
N TRP A 137 -9.54 -12.06 -1.22
CA TRP A 137 -9.53 -12.70 -2.53
C TRP A 137 -8.73 -14.02 -2.51
N ALA A 138 -7.58 -14.06 -1.85
CA ALA A 138 -6.77 -15.28 -1.68
C ALA A 138 -7.51 -16.34 -0.86
N ALA A 139 -8.23 -15.95 0.18
CA ALA A 139 -9.08 -16.85 0.98
C ALA A 139 -10.17 -17.51 0.11
N VAL A 140 -10.88 -16.72 -0.70
CA VAL A 140 -11.89 -17.24 -1.63
C VAL A 140 -11.25 -18.15 -2.69
N ARG A 141 -10.02 -17.86 -3.11
CA ARG A 141 -9.28 -18.72 -4.03
C ARG A 141 -8.90 -20.05 -3.40
N LEU A 142 -8.49 -20.07 -2.13
CA LEU A 142 -8.19 -21.31 -1.38
C LEU A 142 -9.40 -22.22 -1.24
N LEU A 143 -10.60 -21.67 -0.97
CA LEU A 143 -11.84 -22.44 -0.92
C LEU A 143 -12.13 -23.24 -2.21
N ASN A 144 -11.65 -22.75 -3.37
CA ASN A 144 -11.89 -23.41 -4.65
C ASN A 144 -10.74 -24.30 -5.12
N HIS A 145 -9.51 -24.00 -4.69
CA HIS A 145 -8.29 -24.67 -5.14
C HIS A 145 -7.27 -24.71 -4.01
N ASP A 146 -7.25 -25.83 -3.29
CA ASP A 146 -6.27 -26.12 -2.27
C ASP A 146 -4.92 -26.46 -2.93
N SER A 147 -3.98 -25.51 -2.92
CA SER A 147 -2.65 -25.68 -3.48
C SER A 147 -1.59 -24.90 -2.70
N VAL A 148 -0.36 -25.42 -2.66
CA VAL A 148 0.78 -24.77 -2.00
C VAL A 148 0.99 -23.33 -2.52
N ALA A 149 0.84 -23.12 -3.83
CA ALA A 149 0.98 -21.79 -4.43
C ALA A 149 -0.05 -20.79 -3.88
N ASN A 150 -1.29 -21.23 -3.63
CA ASN A 150 -2.34 -20.39 -3.06
C ASN A 150 -2.07 -20.08 -1.58
N TYR A 151 -1.52 -21.02 -0.82
CA TYR A 151 -1.09 -20.74 0.57
C TYR A 151 0.08 -19.77 0.62
N VAL A 152 1.09 -19.94 -0.24
CA VAL A 152 2.20 -18.99 -0.33
C VAL A 152 1.70 -17.59 -0.67
N LEU A 153 0.83 -17.45 -1.67
CA LEU A 153 0.21 -16.17 -2.04
C LEU A 153 -0.55 -15.56 -0.86
N ALA A 154 -1.37 -16.35 -0.18
CA ALA A 154 -2.13 -15.92 0.98
C ALA A 154 -1.21 -15.44 2.12
N GLY A 155 -0.15 -16.21 2.42
CA GLY A 155 0.84 -15.84 3.43
C GLY A 155 1.58 -14.55 3.10
N VAL A 156 1.97 -14.36 1.83
CA VAL A 156 2.60 -13.10 1.36
C VAL A 156 1.64 -11.92 1.56
N LEU A 157 0.37 -12.04 1.16
CA LEU A 157 -0.60 -10.97 1.31
C LEU A 157 -0.90 -10.64 2.78
N VAL A 158 -1.00 -11.64 3.65
CA VAL A 158 -1.14 -11.42 5.11
C VAL A 158 0.10 -10.71 5.67
N GLY A 159 1.30 -11.14 5.26
CA GLY A 159 2.55 -10.50 5.65
C GLY A 159 2.61 -9.03 5.22
N LEU A 160 2.27 -8.72 3.98
CA LEU A 160 2.23 -7.34 3.45
C LEU A 160 1.19 -6.48 4.19
N THR A 161 0.01 -7.06 4.46
CA THR A 161 -1.04 -6.38 5.22
C THR A 161 -0.56 -6.03 6.62
N ALA A 162 -0.04 -7.00 7.38
CA ALA A 162 0.48 -6.83 8.74
C ALA A 162 1.67 -5.84 8.78
N SER A 163 2.54 -5.90 7.78
CA SER A 163 3.70 -5.00 7.64
C SER A 163 3.32 -3.57 7.22
N THR A 164 2.06 -3.34 6.85
CA THR A 164 1.53 -1.99 6.56
C THR A 164 0.83 -1.41 7.78
N LYS A 165 0.04 -2.20 8.51
CA LYS A 165 -0.66 -1.76 9.75
C LYS A 165 -0.89 -2.95 10.66
N TYR A 166 -0.41 -2.89 11.93
CA TYR A 166 -0.44 -4.02 12.87
C TYR A 166 -1.81 -4.71 13.02
N PRO A 167 -2.93 -3.98 13.24
CA PRO A 167 -4.23 -4.64 13.44
C PRO A 167 -4.71 -5.44 12.23
N SER A 168 -4.21 -5.15 11.04
CA SER A 168 -4.63 -5.83 9.81
C SER A 168 -4.05 -7.25 9.67
N ALA A 169 -3.13 -7.67 10.56
CA ALA A 169 -2.71 -9.07 10.70
C ALA A 169 -3.91 -10.02 10.92
N LEU A 170 -5.02 -9.51 11.45
CA LEU A 170 -6.29 -10.23 11.58
C LEU A 170 -6.85 -10.73 10.24
N ALA A 171 -6.37 -10.20 9.08
CA ALA A 171 -6.68 -10.78 7.77
C ALA A 171 -6.30 -12.26 7.65
N GLY A 172 -5.31 -12.72 8.43
CA GLY A 172 -4.94 -14.13 8.52
C GLY A 172 -6.08 -15.03 8.98
N MET A 173 -7.04 -14.51 9.76
CA MET A 173 -8.23 -15.27 10.17
C MET A 173 -9.08 -15.71 8.98
N ALA A 174 -9.17 -14.90 7.93
CA ALA A 174 -9.89 -15.27 6.71
C ALA A 174 -9.22 -16.46 6.00
N ILE A 175 -7.87 -16.51 6.00
CA ILE A 175 -7.11 -17.62 5.43
C ILE A 175 -7.29 -18.90 6.26
N THR A 176 -7.22 -18.77 7.61
CA THR A 176 -7.47 -19.89 8.51
C THR A 176 -8.87 -20.44 8.34
N ALA A 177 -9.89 -19.57 8.26
CA ALA A 177 -11.27 -19.99 8.01
C ALA A 177 -11.42 -20.70 6.66
N ALA A 178 -10.79 -20.17 5.60
CA ALA A 178 -10.80 -20.79 4.28
C ALA A 178 -10.16 -22.19 4.30
N HIS A 179 -9.03 -22.36 5.01
CA HIS A 179 -8.37 -23.65 5.17
C HIS A 179 -9.29 -24.67 5.87
N LEU A 180 -9.93 -24.28 6.97
CA LEU A 180 -10.83 -25.17 7.74
C LEU A 180 -12.10 -25.53 6.98
N LEU A 181 -12.53 -24.70 6.02
CA LEU A 181 -13.73 -24.93 5.22
C LEU A 181 -13.44 -25.67 3.90
N ALA A 182 -12.18 -25.65 3.44
CA ALA A 182 -11.77 -26.34 2.21
C ALA A 182 -11.44 -27.82 2.44
N GLY A 183 -11.17 -28.25 3.71
CA GLY A 183 -10.94 -29.64 4.12
C GLY A 183 -12.23 -30.36 4.47
#